data_9305427bddd22464fec2c1041afba528
#
_entry.id   9305427bddd22464fec2c1041afba528
#
_cell.length_a   1.000
_cell.length_b   1.000
_cell.length_c   1.000
_cell.angle_alpha   90.00
_cell.angle_beta   90.00
_cell.angle_gamma   90.00
#
_symmetry.space_group_name_H-M   'P 1'
#
loop_
_entity.id
_entity.type
_entity.pdbx_description
1 polymer ?
#
loop_
_entity_poly.entity_id
_entity_poly.type
_entity_poly.pdbx_seq_one_letter_code
_entity_poly.pdbx_strand_id
1 'polypeptide(L)'
;MDTEVYSNTGGQMSKSTPIGAITKFAYSGRGIGKKDLGAIAMSYGHVYVAQISLGANMPQTIKAFREADSYDGPSLIIAYSHCIAHGINMSKGLEQGKAVVDCGLWPLYRYDPRLKAQGKNPFQLDSRDPTTSIEDYMYKEVRFKSLKAASPDRADALLAKAKTQVERTWKEYKYLAERPF
;
A
#
# COMPACT_ATOMS: atom_id res chain seq x y z
N MET A 1 10.86 -2.80 -3.32
CA MET A 1 9.85 -1.97 -4.00
C MET A 1 8.63 -2.82 -4.30
N ASP A 2 7.42 -2.29 -4.10
CA ASP A 2 6.16 -2.98 -4.39
C ASP A 2 5.52 -2.35 -5.63
N THR A 3 5.65 -3.03 -6.75
CA THR A 3 5.04 -2.69 -8.04
C THR A 3 3.66 -3.32 -8.24
N GLU A 4 3.15 -4.02 -7.22
CA GLU A 4 1.84 -4.69 -7.20
C GLU A 4 1.64 -5.78 -8.27
N VAL A 5 2.66 -6.06 -9.07
CA VAL A 5 2.72 -7.12 -10.09
C VAL A 5 4.15 -7.66 -10.20
N TYR A 6 4.33 -8.79 -10.87
CA TYR A 6 5.66 -9.21 -11.32
C TYR A 6 6.07 -8.38 -12.55
N SER A 7 6.65 -7.21 -12.26
CA SER A 7 6.95 -6.17 -13.25
C SER A 7 7.99 -6.61 -14.29
N ASN A 8 9.08 -7.24 -13.83
CA ASN A 8 10.21 -7.68 -14.66
C ASN A 8 9.84 -8.77 -15.68
N THR A 9 8.80 -9.54 -15.43
CA THR A 9 8.36 -10.65 -16.31
C THR A 9 7.10 -10.29 -17.13
N GLY A 10 6.63 -9.06 -17.03
CA GLY A 10 5.56 -8.51 -17.88
C GLY A 10 4.18 -8.41 -17.23
N GLY A 11 4.09 -8.21 -15.93
CA GLY A 11 2.87 -7.80 -15.27
C GLY A 11 1.92 -8.93 -14.87
N GLN A 12 2.46 -10.08 -14.44
CA GLN A 12 1.66 -11.16 -13.87
C GLN A 12 1.12 -10.79 -12.49
N MET A 13 -0.01 -11.39 -12.14
CA MET A 13 -0.62 -11.27 -10.82
C MET A 13 0.36 -11.73 -9.72
N SER A 14 0.51 -10.92 -8.70
CA SER A 14 1.21 -11.25 -7.46
C SER A 14 0.26 -11.27 -6.27
N LYS A 15 0.75 -11.68 -5.10
CA LYS A 15 -0.02 -11.53 -3.83
C LYS A 15 -0.16 -10.06 -3.42
N SER A 16 0.59 -9.15 -4.03
CA SER A 16 0.51 -7.71 -3.83
C SER A 16 -0.48 -6.99 -4.76
N THR A 17 -1.02 -7.67 -5.76
CA THR A 17 -1.97 -7.08 -6.72
C THR A 17 -3.27 -6.68 -6.01
N PRO A 18 -3.75 -5.43 -6.17
CA PRO A 18 -4.96 -4.95 -5.50
C PRO A 18 -6.24 -5.56 -6.10
N ILE A 19 -7.32 -5.52 -5.30
CA ILE A 19 -8.66 -5.95 -5.75
C ILE A 19 -9.08 -5.13 -6.97
N GLY A 20 -9.67 -5.80 -7.96
CA GLY A 20 -10.18 -5.19 -9.18
C GLY A 20 -9.16 -4.99 -10.28
N ALA A 21 -7.86 -5.10 -10.01
CA ALA A 21 -6.84 -4.95 -11.04
C ALA A 21 -6.85 -6.13 -12.03
N ILE A 22 -6.91 -5.84 -13.32
CA ILE A 22 -6.59 -6.79 -14.39
C ILE A 22 -5.07 -6.90 -14.51
N THR A 23 -4.58 -8.14 -14.54
CA THR A 23 -3.18 -8.48 -14.78
C THR A 23 -3.11 -9.79 -15.56
N LYS A 24 -1.93 -10.18 -16.05
CA LYS A 24 -1.76 -11.56 -16.54
C LYS A 24 -2.10 -12.54 -15.41
N PHE A 25 -2.87 -13.57 -15.73
CA PHE A 25 -3.45 -14.57 -14.82
C PHE A 25 -4.56 -14.05 -13.88
N ALA A 26 -5.07 -12.83 -14.10
CA ALA A 26 -6.24 -12.28 -13.41
C ALA A 26 -7.05 -11.37 -14.35
N TYR A 27 -7.49 -11.92 -15.48
CA TYR A 27 -8.18 -11.16 -16.55
C TYR A 27 -9.58 -10.68 -16.17
N SER A 28 -10.23 -11.32 -15.21
CA SER A 28 -11.53 -10.85 -14.67
C SER A 28 -11.41 -9.96 -13.43
N GLY A 29 -10.23 -9.38 -13.23
CA GLY A 29 -9.93 -8.58 -12.03
C GLY A 29 -9.65 -9.44 -10.80
N ARG A 30 -8.64 -9.08 -10.03
CA ARG A 30 -8.29 -9.80 -8.81
C ARG A 30 -9.40 -9.69 -7.77
N GLY A 31 -9.89 -10.82 -7.27
CA GLY A 31 -10.96 -10.89 -6.26
C GLY A 31 -10.48 -10.99 -4.81
N ILE A 32 -9.17 -11.11 -4.57
CA ILE A 32 -8.58 -11.33 -3.24
C ILE A 32 -7.73 -10.10 -2.88
N GLY A 33 -7.79 -9.70 -1.61
CA GLY A 33 -7.02 -8.58 -1.08
C GLY A 33 -5.51 -8.78 -1.16
N LYS A 34 -4.81 -7.66 -1.11
CA LYS A 34 -3.35 -7.59 -1.05
C LYS A 34 -2.84 -8.23 0.24
N LYS A 35 -1.73 -8.98 0.14
CA LYS A 35 -1.01 -9.48 1.31
C LYS A 35 -0.39 -8.31 2.07
N ASP A 36 -0.59 -8.26 3.36
CA ASP A 36 0.08 -7.31 4.25
C ASP A 36 1.46 -7.83 4.64
N LEU A 37 2.47 -7.46 3.86
CA LEU A 37 3.85 -7.85 4.12
C LEU A 37 4.41 -7.17 5.37
N GLY A 38 3.98 -5.95 5.65
CA GLY A 38 4.40 -5.21 6.82
C GLY A 38 3.90 -5.86 8.11
N ALA A 39 2.63 -6.23 8.17
CA ALA A 39 2.08 -6.94 9.32
C ALA A 39 2.80 -8.28 9.58
N ILE A 40 3.13 -9.02 8.51
CA ILE A 40 3.92 -10.26 8.63
C ILE A 40 5.30 -9.97 9.21
N ALA A 41 6.00 -8.94 8.74
CA ALA A 41 7.32 -8.58 9.26
C ALA A 41 7.25 -8.05 10.70
N MET A 42 6.26 -7.24 11.03
CA MET A 42 6.04 -6.74 12.40
C MET A 42 5.77 -7.87 13.40
N SER A 43 5.19 -9.00 12.98
CA SER A 43 4.90 -10.14 13.85
C SER A 43 6.16 -10.80 14.41
N TYR A 44 7.33 -10.65 13.78
CA TYR A 44 8.62 -11.08 14.34
C TYR A 44 9.04 -10.28 15.58
N GLY A 45 8.51 -9.08 15.77
CA GLY A 45 8.73 -8.28 16.97
C GLY A 45 10.06 -7.53 17.04
N HIS A 46 11.09 -7.95 16.29
CA HIS A 46 12.44 -7.38 16.27
C HIS A 46 12.85 -6.83 14.89
N VAL A 47 11.95 -6.80 13.92
CA VAL A 47 12.20 -6.21 12.59
C VAL A 47 11.71 -4.77 12.59
N TYR A 48 12.58 -3.82 12.20
CA TYR A 48 12.12 -2.47 11.85
C TYR A 48 11.33 -2.54 10.55
N VAL A 49 10.15 -1.93 10.51
CA VAL A 49 9.29 -1.95 9.31
C VAL A 49 8.82 -0.53 8.98
N ALA A 50 8.90 -0.14 7.72
CA ALA A 50 8.31 1.10 7.25
C ALA A 50 7.58 0.89 5.91
N GLN A 51 6.42 1.51 5.77
CA GLN A 51 5.70 1.62 4.49
C GLN A 51 5.74 3.06 4.02
N ILE A 52 6.28 3.28 2.82
CA ILE A 52 6.59 4.60 2.29
C ILE A 52 6.04 4.80 0.87
N SER A 53 5.84 6.06 0.49
CA SER A 53 5.62 6.48 -0.89
C SER A 53 6.32 7.83 -1.13
N LEU A 54 7.34 7.82 -1.98
CA LEU A 54 8.19 8.97 -2.27
C LEU A 54 7.37 10.19 -2.74
N GLY A 55 6.37 9.96 -3.61
CA GLY A 55 5.51 11.01 -4.14
C GLY A 55 4.52 11.59 -3.13
N ALA A 56 4.24 10.88 -2.03
CA ALA A 56 3.28 11.32 -1.03
C ALA A 56 3.91 12.11 0.11
N ASN A 57 5.04 11.62 0.66
CA ASN A 57 5.67 12.24 1.83
C ASN A 57 7.19 11.98 1.83
N MET A 58 7.95 12.91 1.26
CA MET A 58 9.41 12.85 1.23
C MET A 58 10.05 12.90 2.63
N PRO A 59 9.62 13.79 3.56
CA PRO A 59 10.15 13.81 4.93
C PRO A 59 9.97 12.47 5.65
N GLN A 60 8.80 11.83 5.52
CA GLN A 60 8.54 10.51 6.11
C GLN A 60 9.46 9.45 5.49
N THR A 61 9.65 9.49 4.19
CA THR A 61 10.57 8.58 3.47
C THR A 61 11.99 8.72 4.01
N ILE A 62 12.52 9.94 4.11
CA ILE A 62 13.88 10.20 4.63
C ILE A 62 13.99 9.72 6.08
N LYS A 63 12.98 9.99 6.91
CA LYS A 63 12.95 9.55 8.30
C LYS A 63 12.97 8.04 8.41
N ALA A 64 12.18 7.32 7.61
CA ALA A 64 12.15 5.87 7.59
C ALA A 64 13.52 5.25 7.25
N PHE A 65 14.23 5.81 6.26
CA PHE A 65 15.57 5.36 5.92
C PHE A 65 16.59 5.63 7.03
N ARG A 66 16.56 6.81 7.66
CA ARG A 66 17.46 7.15 8.78
C ARG A 66 17.23 6.25 9.99
N GLU A 67 15.97 5.96 10.33
CA GLU A 67 15.63 5.06 11.42
C GLU A 67 16.07 3.62 11.12
N ALA A 68 15.86 3.14 9.89
CA ALA A 68 16.30 1.82 9.45
C ALA A 68 17.83 1.68 9.46
N ASP A 69 18.57 2.69 9.00
CA ASP A 69 20.03 2.72 8.99
C ASP A 69 20.62 2.72 10.39
N SER A 70 19.99 3.43 11.33
CA SER A 70 20.41 3.53 12.73
C SER A 70 19.97 2.33 13.59
N TYR A 71 19.18 1.40 13.05
CA TYR A 71 18.67 0.25 13.77
C TYR A 71 19.66 -0.93 13.70
N ASP A 72 20.13 -1.39 14.85
CA ASP A 72 20.99 -2.58 14.96
C ASP A 72 20.16 -3.86 14.90
N GLY A 73 19.68 -4.19 13.71
CA GLY A 73 18.82 -5.34 13.44
C GLY A 73 18.24 -5.34 12.03
N PRO A 74 17.45 -6.35 11.69
CA PRO A 74 16.86 -6.44 10.35
C PRO A 74 15.82 -5.32 10.13
N SER A 75 15.91 -4.68 8.98
CA SER A 75 15.01 -3.60 8.57
C SER A 75 14.34 -3.90 7.24
N LEU A 76 13.03 -3.64 7.15
CA LEU A 76 12.23 -3.79 5.95
C LEU A 76 11.54 -2.46 5.59
N ILE A 77 11.93 -1.86 4.48
CA ILE A 77 11.22 -0.71 3.91
C ILE A 77 10.41 -1.16 2.69
N ILE A 78 9.08 -0.99 2.75
CA ILE A 78 8.15 -1.31 1.69
C ILE A 78 7.77 -0.02 0.97
N ALA A 79 8.31 0.17 -0.23
CA ALA A 79 8.10 1.38 -1.01
C ALA A 79 7.10 1.15 -2.14
N TYR A 80 6.03 1.94 -2.19
CA TYR A 80 5.14 1.95 -3.35
C TYR A 80 5.92 2.34 -4.61
N SER A 81 5.71 1.61 -5.67
CA SER A 81 6.29 1.92 -6.98
C SER A 81 5.24 1.76 -8.07
N HIS A 82 5.02 2.83 -8.82
CA HIS A 82 4.24 2.73 -10.05
C HIS A 82 4.96 1.86 -11.08
N CYS A 83 4.19 1.29 -12.00
CA CYS A 83 4.68 0.36 -13.03
C CYS A 83 4.00 0.63 -14.36
N ILE A 84 4.69 0.37 -15.47
CA ILE A 84 4.10 0.45 -16.82
C ILE A 84 2.88 -0.48 -16.96
N ALA A 85 2.87 -1.62 -16.25
CA ALA A 85 1.75 -2.55 -16.25
C ALA A 85 0.47 -2.00 -15.57
N HIS A 86 0.56 -0.90 -14.82
CA HIS A 86 -0.63 -0.21 -14.30
C HIS A 86 -1.40 0.55 -15.39
N GLY A 87 -0.71 0.90 -16.49
CA GLY A 87 -1.31 1.68 -17.58
C GLY A 87 -1.56 3.12 -17.17
N ILE A 88 -0.53 3.81 -16.70
CA ILE A 88 -0.52 5.23 -16.38
C ILE A 88 0.44 6.00 -17.28
N ASN A 89 0.30 7.31 -17.33
CA ASN A 89 1.37 8.16 -17.84
C ASN A 89 2.55 8.13 -16.82
N MET A 90 3.68 7.53 -17.21
CA MET A 90 4.82 7.32 -16.33
C MET A 90 5.46 8.62 -15.84
N SER A 91 5.32 9.74 -16.58
CA SER A 91 5.78 11.05 -16.10
C SER A 91 5.03 11.55 -14.86
N LYS A 92 3.84 10.97 -14.59
CA LYS A 92 2.99 11.27 -13.43
C LYS A 92 3.10 10.23 -12.31
N GLY A 93 4.15 9.43 -12.32
CA GLY A 93 4.33 8.35 -11.32
C GLY A 93 4.36 8.85 -9.88
N LEU A 94 4.95 10.01 -9.60
CA LEU A 94 4.95 10.60 -8.26
C LEU A 94 3.56 11.09 -7.84
N GLU A 95 2.79 11.67 -8.75
CA GLU A 95 1.39 12.06 -8.51
C GLU A 95 0.54 10.82 -8.17
N GLN A 96 0.77 9.70 -8.87
CA GLN A 96 0.10 8.44 -8.61
C GLN A 96 0.50 7.85 -7.24
N GLY A 97 1.79 7.97 -6.87
CA GLY A 97 2.30 7.63 -5.55
C GLY A 97 1.69 8.47 -4.42
N LYS A 98 1.31 9.70 -4.69
CA LYS A 98 0.54 10.53 -3.76
C LYS A 98 -0.93 10.07 -3.71
N ALA A 99 -1.56 9.87 -4.86
CA ALA A 99 -2.97 9.53 -4.95
C ALA A 99 -3.32 8.20 -4.25
N VAL A 100 -2.44 7.19 -4.30
CA VAL A 100 -2.63 5.91 -3.61
C VAL A 100 -2.61 6.05 -2.08
N VAL A 101 -1.88 7.04 -1.57
CA VAL A 101 -1.87 7.38 -0.13
C VAL A 101 -3.09 8.20 0.24
N ASP A 102 -3.42 9.22 -0.54
CA ASP A 102 -4.56 10.12 -0.28
C ASP A 102 -5.91 9.38 -0.27
N CYS A 103 -6.04 8.27 -1.01
CA CYS A 103 -7.25 7.43 -1.00
C CYS A 103 -7.25 6.33 0.09
N GLY A 104 -6.19 6.24 0.89
CA GLY A 104 -6.06 5.27 1.98
C GLY A 104 -5.70 3.84 1.56
N LEU A 105 -5.47 3.57 0.27
CA LEU A 105 -5.09 2.23 -0.21
C LEU A 105 -3.64 1.86 0.20
N TRP A 106 -2.80 2.87 0.41
CA TRP A 106 -1.41 2.72 0.82
C TRP A 106 -1.09 3.62 2.02
N PRO A 107 -1.46 3.22 3.26
CA PRO A 107 -1.13 3.97 4.46
C PRO A 107 0.39 4.03 4.68
N LEU A 108 0.90 5.19 5.07
CA LEU A 108 2.29 5.35 5.48
C LEU A 108 2.40 5.08 6.97
N TYR A 109 3.37 4.27 7.38
CA TYR A 109 3.62 3.97 8.78
C TYR A 109 5.08 3.55 9.01
N ARG A 110 5.48 3.54 10.27
CA ARG A 110 6.74 2.99 10.76
C ARG A 110 6.49 2.13 12.00
N TYR A 111 7.24 1.08 12.13
CA TYR A 111 7.29 0.23 13.31
C TYR A 111 8.76 0.14 13.75
N ASP A 112 9.06 0.74 14.90
CA ASP A 112 10.40 0.75 15.47
C ASP A 112 10.43 -0.10 16.77
N PRO A 113 11.04 -1.29 16.74
CA PRO A 113 11.11 -2.17 17.92
C PRO A 113 11.76 -1.53 19.14
N ARG A 114 12.65 -0.55 18.96
CA ARG A 114 13.37 0.14 20.05
C ARG A 114 12.43 0.89 21.00
N LEU A 115 11.28 1.31 20.51
CA LEU A 115 10.29 2.05 21.30
C LEU A 115 9.69 1.19 22.42
N LYS A 116 9.64 -0.15 22.24
CA LYS A 116 9.17 -1.08 23.27
C LYS A 116 9.99 -0.97 24.57
N ALA A 117 11.31 -0.90 24.45
CA ALA A 117 12.19 -0.74 25.60
C ALA A 117 12.01 0.60 26.33
N GLN A 118 11.35 1.57 25.67
CA GLN A 118 11.01 2.89 26.23
C GLN A 118 9.58 2.93 26.79
N GLY A 119 8.83 1.83 26.80
CA GLY A 119 7.41 1.78 27.16
C GLY A 119 6.51 2.57 26.18
N LYS A 120 6.93 2.70 24.91
CA LYS A 120 6.19 3.42 23.89
C LYS A 120 5.68 2.48 22.82
N ASN A 121 4.54 2.83 22.20
CA ASN A 121 4.00 2.07 21.09
C ASN A 121 5.00 2.06 19.92
N PRO A 122 5.45 0.87 19.46
CA PRO A 122 6.38 0.77 18.35
C PRO A 122 5.76 1.14 17.00
N PHE A 123 4.43 1.06 16.85
CA PHE A 123 3.73 1.39 15.62
C PHE A 123 3.33 2.86 15.58
N GLN A 124 3.68 3.53 14.50
CA GLN A 124 3.40 4.94 14.25
C GLN A 124 2.73 5.09 12.88
N LEU A 125 1.45 5.46 12.85
CA LEU A 125 0.73 5.77 11.63
C LEU A 125 1.09 7.19 11.18
N ASP A 126 1.80 7.30 10.04
CA ASP A 126 2.27 8.58 9.51
C ASP A 126 1.28 9.21 8.51
N SER A 127 0.35 8.43 7.96
CA SER A 127 -0.71 8.92 7.10
C SER A 127 -1.80 9.65 7.90
N ARG A 128 -2.36 10.69 7.28
CA ARG A 128 -3.62 11.31 7.70
C ARG A 128 -4.80 10.51 7.17
N ASP A 129 -6.00 10.81 7.64
CA ASP A 129 -7.23 10.21 7.10
C ASP A 129 -7.33 10.41 5.60
N PRO A 130 -7.89 9.46 4.86
CA PRO A 130 -8.09 9.57 3.42
C PRO A 130 -8.89 10.83 3.06
N THR A 131 -8.41 11.53 2.03
CA THR A 131 -9.01 12.80 1.55
C THR A 131 -9.66 12.65 0.18
N THR A 132 -9.41 11.54 -0.51
CA THR A 132 -9.96 11.24 -1.84
C THR A 132 -10.59 9.85 -1.85
N SER A 133 -11.46 9.58 -2.82
CA SER A 133 -12.06 8.26 -2.96
C SER A 133 -11.08 7.25 -3.58
N ILE A 134 -11.21 5.99 -3.19
CA ILE A 134 -10.47 4.90 -3.86
C ILE A 134 -10.86 4.77 -5.34
N GLU A 135 -12.08 5.11 -5.70
CA GLU A 135 -12.59 5.09 -7.06
C GLU A 135 -11.86 6.09 -7.96
N ASP A 136 -11.65 7.32 -7.47
CA ASP A 136 -10.88 8.35 -8.17
C ASP A 136 -9.43 7.93 -8.41
N TYR A 137 -8.84 7.19 -7.48
CA TYR A 137 -7.51 6.61 -7.66
C TYR A 137 -7.54 5.48 -8.71
N MET A 138 -8.40 4.47 -8.52
CA MET A 138 -8.43 3.28 -9.36
C MET A 138 -8.66 3.61 -10.82
N TYR A 139 -9.62 4.47 -11.12
CA TYR A 139 -9.95 4.82 -12.49
C TYR A 139 -9.00 5.84 -13.16
N LYS A 140 -7.85 6.15 -12.54
CA LYS A 140 -6.69 6.75 -13.24
C LYS A 140 -5.88 5.70 -13.99
N GLU A 141 -5.95 4.42 -13.60
CA GLU A 141 -5.14 3.32 -14.12
C GLU A 141 -5.90 2.45 -15.12
N VAL A 142 -5.25 2.08 -16.23
CA VAL A 142 -5.87 1.25 -17.28
C VAL A 142 -6.27 -0.13 -16.75
N ARG A 143 -5.49 -0.72 -15.84
CA ARG A 143 -5.77 -2.04 -15.25
C ARG A 143 -7.12 -2.13 -14.53
N PHE A 144 -7.71 -1.02 -14.11
CA PHE A 144 -9.06 -0.95 -13.54
C PHE A 144 -10.09 -0.49 -14.57
N LYS A 145 -9.75 0.50 -15.40
CA LYS A 145 -10.63 0.98 -16.47
C LYS A 145 -11.03 -0.14 -17.43
N SER A 146 -10.09 -1.01 -17.78
CA SER A 146 -10.33 -2.13 -18.69
C SER A 146 -11.37 -3.11 -18.12
N LEU A 147 -11.34 -3.37 -16.79
CA LEU A 147 -12.38 -4.18 -16.16
C LEU A 147 -13.74 -3.50 -16.22
N LYS A 148 -13.79 -2.19 -15.93
CA LYS A 148 -15.05 -1.42 -15.97
C LYS A 148 -15.66 -1.41 -17.36
N ALA A 149 -14.83 -1.31 -18.40
CA ALA A 149 -15.30 -1.36 -19.79
C ALA A 149 -15.76 -2.76 -20.24
N ALA A 150 -15.06 -3.82 -19.79
CA ALA A 150 -15.35 -5.19 -20.22
C ALA A 150 -16.47 -5.86 -19.40
N SER A 151 -16.61 -5.52 -18.12
CA SER A 151 -17.59 -6.12 -17.20
C SER A 151 -17.94 -5.14 -16.08
N PRO A 152 -18.87 -4.18 -16.36
CA PRO A 152 -19.23 -3.13 -15.40
C PRO A 152 -19.70 -3.66 -14.04
N ASP A 153 -20.63 -4.63 -14.04
CA ASP A 153 -21.19 -5.19 -12.79
C ASP A 153 -20.11 -5.82 -11.91
N ARG A 154 -19.16 -6.53 -12.52
CA ARG A 154 -18.05 -7.13 -11.81
C ARG A 154 -17.07 -6.06 -11.29
N ALA A 155 -16.82 -5.01 -12.07
CA ALA A 155 -15.99 -3.90 -11.64
C ALA A 155 -16.59 -3.20 -10.42
N ASP A 156 -17.90 -2.97 -10.42
CA ASP A 156 -18.62 -2.34 -9.30
C ASP A 156 -18.61 -3.22 -8.05
N ALA A 157 -18.83 -4.53 -8.19
CA ALA A 157 -18.74 -5.48 -7.08
C ALA A 157 -17.31 -5.52 -6.49
N LEU A 158 -16.27 -5.48 -7.33
CA LEU A 158 -14.88 -5.48 -6.85
C LEU A 158 -14.48 -4.11 -6.27
N LEU A 159 -14.99 -3.00 -6.79
CA LEU A 159 -14.80 -1.68 -6.20
C LEU A 159 -15.41 -1.61 -4.79
N ALA A 160 -16.64 -2.11 -4.61
CA ALA A 160 -17.27 -2.18 -3.29
C ALA A 160 -16.43 -2.99 -2.30
N LYS A 161 -15.91 -4.15 -2.75
CA LYS A 161 -15.02 -4.99 -1.94
C LYS A 161 -13.71 -4.28 -1.60
N ALA A 162 -13.14 -3.53 -2.54
CA ALA A 162 -11.92 -2.75 -2.32
C ALA A 162 -12.15 -1.63 -1.29
N LYS A 163 -13.29 -0.91 -1.37
CA LYS A 163 -13.70 0.12 -0.38
C LYS A 163 -13.76 -0.48 1.03
N THR A 164 -14.46 -1.60 1.19
CA THR A 164 -14.56 -2.31 2.48
C THR A 164 -13.19 -2.74 3.02
N GLN A 165 -12.31 -3.21 2.14
CA GLN A 165 -10.95 -3.59 2.57
C GLN A 165 -10.14 -2.39 3.05
N VAL A 166 -10.18 -1.28 2.34
CA VAL A 166 -9.48 -0.05 2.74
C VAL A 166 -9.98 0.43 4.11
N GLU A 167 -11.30 0.51 4.31
CA GLU A 167 -11.89 0.90 5.59
C GLU A 167 -11.45 -0.01 6.74
N ARG A 168 -11.43 -1.33 6.50
CA ARG A 168 -10.98 -2.30 7.51
C ARG A 168 -9.51 -2.11 7.85
N THR A 169 -8.64 -2.05 6.84
CA THR A 169 -7.19 -1.87 7.04
C THR A 169 -6.90 -0.56 7.76
N TRP A 170 -7.64 0.51 7.40
CA TRP A 170 -7.51 1.81 8.05
C TRP A 170 -7.89 1.76 9.54
N LYS A 171 -9.01 1.12 9.88
CA LYS A 171 -9.42 0.91 11.28
C LYS A 171 -8.39 0.10 12.07
N GLU A 172 -7.85 -0.97 11.47
CA GLU A 172 -6.79 -1.78 12.08
C GLU A 172 -5.53 -0.95 12.39
N TYR A 173 -5.06 -0.14 11.44
CA TYR A 173 -3.85 0.65 11.63
C TYR A 173 -4.04 1.80 12.62
N LYS A 174 -5.21 2.44 12.65
CA LYS A 174 -5.55 3.39 13.72
C LYS A 174 -5.53 2.72 15.09
N TYR A 175 -6.20 1.58 15.22
CA TYR A 175 -6.17 0.81 16.46
C TYR A 175 -4.76 0.44 16.90
N LEU A 176 -3.91 0.00 15.97
CA LEU A 176 -2.50 -0.30 16.27
C LEU A 176 -1.73 0.93 16.75
N ALA A 177 -2.01 2.11 16.18
CA ALA A 177 -1.34 3.35 16.57
C ALA A 177 -1.82 3.90 17.94
N GLU A 178 -3.07 3.64 18.30
CA GLU A 178 -3.71 4.19 19.51
C GLU A 178 -3.66 3.23 20.71
N ARG A 179 -3.39 1.95 20.49
CA ARG A 179 -3.38 0.97 21.59
C ARG A 179 -2.31 1.32 22.62
N PRO A 180 -2.62 1.19 23.92
CA PRO A 180 -1.63 1.34 24.97
C PRO A 180 -0.53 0.27 24.83
N PHE A 181 0.66 0.61 25.26
CA PHE A 181 1.83 -0.26 25.15
C PHE A 181 2.50 -0.39 26.52
#